data_9feaf32eb82521e4240dc8c06b2bd8dd
#
_entry.id   9feaf32eb82521e4240dc8c06b2bd8dd
#
_cell.length_a   1.000
_cell.length_b   1.000
_cell.length_c   1.000
_cell.angle_alpha   90.00
_cell.angle_beta   90.00
_cell.angle_gamma   90.00
#
_symmetry.space_group_name_H-M   'P 1'
#
loop_
_entity.id
_entity.type
_entity.pdbx_description
1 polymer ?
#
loop_
_entity_poly.entity_id
_entity_poly.type
_entity_poly.pdbx_seq_one_letter_code
_entity_poly.pdbx_strand_id
1 'polypeptide(L)'
;MIVEDSLILQKFEDEKTRNESFSMLLDKYQQKVYWHIRRMVLNHDDADDLVQDVFIKVWKNLINFRQDSQLYTWIYRIATNECITFLKKKRQKNNVPIDDLTEQLSQNLNEENYFSGDAIQKKLQEALLTLPEKQKLVFNMKYFDDLKFQEISDILGTSVGALKASYHLAVKKIEHHLLSHD
;
A
#
# COMPACT_ATOMS: atom_id res chain seq x y z
N MET A 1 11.94 21.15 2.91
CA MET A 1 10.83 22.04 2.49
C MET A 1 9.71 21.14 1.98
N ILE A 2 8.52 21.23 2.55
CA ILE A 2 7.38 20.40 2.07
C ILE A 2 6.86 21.04 0.80
N VAL A 3 7.04 20.37 -0.33
CA VAL A 3 6.54 20.84 -1.63
C VAL A 3 5.02 20.66 -1.68
N GLU A 4 4.30 21.74 -2.02
CA GLU A 4 2.85 21.74 -2.16
C GLU A 4 2.42 20.98 -3.43
N ASP A 5 1.35 20.17 -3.34
CA ASP A 5 0.82 19.44 -4.48
C ASP A 5 0.36 20.35 -5.62
N SER A 6 -0.19 21.52 -5.28
CA SER A 6 -0.58 22.54 -6.23
C SER A 6 0.58 23.01 -7.11
N LEU A 7 1.78 23.18 -6.54
CA LEU A 7 2.98 23.57 -7.28
C LEU A 7 3.43 22.43 -8.22
N ILE A 8 3.38 21.20 -7.75
CA ILE A 8 3.70 20.02 -8.60
C ILE A 8 2.76 19.98 -9.80
N LEU A 9 1.46 20.09 -9.58
CA LEU A 9 0.46 20.03 -10.64
C LEU A 9 0.62 21.18 -11.63
N GLN A 10 0.78 22.42 -11.15
CA GLN A 10 1.01 23.58 -12.00
C GLN A 10 2.25 23.44 -12.89
N LYS A 11 3.38 23.00 -12.32
CA LYS A 11 4.61 22.77 -13.09
C LYS A 11 4.49 21.62 -14.08
N PHE A 12 3.63 20.63 -13.81
CA PHE A 12 3.46 19.49 -14.70
C PHE A 12 2.72 19.84 -16.00
N GLU A 13 1.89 20.86 -15.99
CA GLU A 13 1.15 21.33 -17.17
C GLU A 13 2.11 21.93 -18.24
N ASP A 14 3.20 22.60 -17.82
CA ASP A 14 4.20 23.15 -18.73
C ASP A 14 5.21 22.07 -19.14
N GLU A 15 5.34 21.81 -20.44
CA GLU A 15 6.28 20.81 -20.98
C GLU A 15 7.75 21.07 -20.56
N LYS A 16 8.16 22.33 -20.38
CA LYS A 16 9.52 22.69 -20.01
C LYS A 16 9.86 22.32 -18.57
N THR A 17 8.88 22.34 -17.66
CA THR A 17 9.05 22.07 -16.24
C THR A 17 8.48 20.70 -15.81
N ARG A 18 7.86 19.96 -16.72
CA ARG A 18 7.19 18.67 -16.45
C ARG A 18 8.12 17.64 -15.81
N ASN A 19 9.33 17.48 -16.31
CA ASN A 19 10.30 16.54 -15.77
C ASN A 19 10.74 16.93 -14.35
N GLU A 20 10.98 18.21 -14.10
CA GLU A 20 11.31 18.74 -12.76
C GLU A 20 10.14 18.51 -11.79
N SER A 21 8.93 18.84 -12.22
CA SER A 21 7.70 18.59 -11.44
C SER A 21 7.56 17.13 -11.07
N PHE A 22 7.80 16.22 -11.99
CA PHE A 22 7.69 14.79 -11.71
C PHE A 22 8.79 14.31 -10.75
N SER A 23 10.01 14.84 -10.84
CA SER A 23 11.04 14.56 -9.85
C SER A 23 10.62 15.01 -8.45
N MET A 24 10.00 16.19 -8.31
CA MET A 24 9.45 16.66 -7.05
C MET A 24 8.34 15.73 -6.51
N LEU A 25 7.50 15.17 -7.40
CA LEU A 25 6.47 14.20 -7.05
C LEU A 25 7.09 12.88 -6.56
N LEU A 26 8.11 12.38 -7.25
CA LEU A 26 8.85 11.17 -6.83
C LEU A 26 9.48 11.38 -5.45
N ASP A 27 10.21 12.46 -5.24
CA ASP A 27 10.84 12.79 -3.96
C ASP A 27 9.83 12.82 -2.80
N LYS A 28 8.60 13.29 -3.07
CA LYS A 28 7.54 13.40 -2.08
C LYS A 28 6.84 12.08 -1.76
N TYR A 29 6.62 11.23 -2.77
CA TYR A 29 5.68 10.11 -2.67
C TYR A 29 6.30 8.73 -2.86
N GLN A 30 7.46 8.60 -3.53
CA GLN A 30 8.02 7.31 -3.90
C GLN A 30 8.22 6.38 -2.68
N GLN A 31 8.84 6.90 -1.63
CA GLN A 31 9.10 6.10 -0.43
C GLN A 31 7.80 5.63 0.26
N LYS A 32 6.80 6.51 0.36
CA LYS A 32 5.51 6.16 0.96
C LYS A 32 4.77 5.10 0.15
N VAL A 33 4.75 5.27 -1.17
CA VAL A 33 4.13 4.32 -2.11
C VAL A 33 4.86 2.99 -2.08
N TYR A 34 6.21 3.00 -2.04
CA TYR A 34 7.00 1.78 -1.88
C TYR A 34 6.59 1.00 -0.63
N TRP A 35 6.53 1.64 0.53
CA TRP A 35 6.15 0.97 1.77
C TRP A 35 4.72 0.45 1.76
N HIS A 36 3.79 1.19 1.17
CA HIS A 36 2.42 0.73 0.97
C HIS A 36 2.39 -0.56 0.14
N ILE A 37 3.05 -0.55 -1.02
CA ILE A 37 3.15 -1.72 -1.92
C ILE A 37 3.87 -2.87 -1.21
N ARG A 38 5.01 -2.60 -0.56
CA ARG A 38 5.84 -3.60 0.12
C ARG A 38 5.07 -4.38 1.19
N ARG A 39 4.18 -3.69 1.94
CA ARG A 39 3.29 -4.34 2.91
C ARG A 39 2.19 -5.19 2.26
N MET A 40 1.85 -4.93 1.02
CA MET A 40 0.85 -5.72 0.29
C MET A 40 1.45 -6.97 -0.34
N VAL A 41 2.62 -6.85 -0.99
CA VAL A 41 3.21 -7.95 -1.79
C VAL A 41 4.25 -8.75 -1.02
N LEU A 42 4.80 -8.22 0.08
CA LEU A 42 5.75 -8.84 1.01
C LEU A 42 7.09 -9.32 0.39
N ASN A 43 7.35 -9.02 -0.85
CA ASN A 43 8.60 -9.31 -1.55
C ASN A 43 9.22 -8.01 -2.06
N HIS A 44 10.54 -7.84 -1.90
CA HIS A 44 11.26 -6.61 -2.25
C HIS A 44 11.26 -6.36 -3.75
N ASP A 45 11.65 -7.38 -4.52
CA ASP A 45 11.76 -7.26 -5.98
C ASP A 45 10.40 -6.99 -6.62
N ASP A 46 9.35 -7.70 -6.19
CA ASP A 46 7.97 -7.46 -6.63
C ASP A 46 7.52 -6.02 -6.27
N ALA A 47 7.94 -5.50 -5.11
CA ALA A 47 7.59 -4.14 -4.71
C ALA A 47 8.30 -3.09 -5.54
N ASP A 48 9.58 -3.26 -5.85
CA ASP A 48 10.35 -2.34 -6.68
C ASP A 48 9.79 -2.27 -8.10
N ASP A 49 9.47 -3.42 -8.71
CA ASP A 49 8.85 -3.49 -10.03
C ASP A 49 7.49 -2.77 -10.04
N LEU A 50 6.65 -3.04 -9.04
CA LEU A 50 5.33 -2.40 -8.94
C LEU A 50 5.40 -0.90 -8.70
N VAL A 51 6.37 -0.41 -7.92
CA VAL A 51 6.59 1.03 -7.73
C VAL A 51 6.90 1.69 -9.06
N GLN A 52 7.78 1.10 -9.87
CA GLN A 52 8.11 1.61 -11.20
C GLN A 52 6.87 1.66 -12.08
N ASP A 53 6.11 0.57 -12.15
CA ASP A 53 4.85 0.49 -12.94
C ASP A 53 3.82 1.54 -12.50
N VAL A 54 3.67 1.74 -11.20
CA VAL A 54 2.79 2.76 -10.62
C VAL A 54 3.20 4.16 -11.07
N PHE A 55 4.48 4.52 -10.94
CA PHE A 55 4.93 5.87 -11.31
C PHE A 55 4.95 6.09 -12.83
N ILE A 56 5.13 5.06 -13.65
CA ILE A 56 4.90 5.14 -15.10
C ILE A 56 3.43 5.46 -15.39
N LYS A 57 2.48 4.84 -14.68
CA LYS A 57 1.05 5.14 -14.82
C LYS A 57 0.69 6.53 -14.30
N VAL A 58 1.28 6.95 -13.20
CA VAL A 58 1.13 8.31 -12.67
C VAL A 58 1.61 9.32 -13.72
N TRP A 59 2.81 9.16 -14.27
CA TRP A 59 3.34 10.03 -15.32
C TRP A 59 2.37 10.18 -16.51
N LYS A 60 1.87 9.05 -17.02
CA LYS A 60 0.99 9.03 -18.21
C LYS A 60 -0.37 9.69 -17.95
N ASN A 61 -0.86 9.66 -16.72
CA ASN A 61 -2.22 10.08 -16.40
C ASN A 61 -2.30 11.37 -15.58
N LEU A 62 -1.18 11.90 -15.08
CA LEU A 62 -1.17 13.08 -14.21
C LEU A 62 -1.74 14.33 -14.90
N ILE A 63 -1.52 14.48 -16.21
CA ILE A 63 -2.08 15.58 -17.00
C ILE A 63 -3.62 15.58 -17.00
N ASN A 64 -4.25 14.42 -16.80
CA ASN A 64 -5.71 14.25 -16.78
C ASN A 64 -6.25 14.19 -15.34
N PHE A 65 -5.43 14.45 -14.33
CA PHE A 65 -5.86 14.44 -12.94
C PHE A 65 -6.82 15.60 -12.66
N ARG A 66 -8.09 15.28 -12.34
CA ARG A 66 -9.17 16.27 -12.22
C ARG A 66 -9.24 16.99 -10.88
N GLN A 67 -8.34 16.66 -9.94
CA GLN A 67 -8.35 17.20 -8.56
C GLN A 67 -9.66 16.92 -7.77
N ASP A 68 -10.42 15.88 -8.16
CA ASP A 68 -11.62 15.42 -7.44
C ASP A 68 -11.27 14.76 -6.08
N SER A 69 -9.99 14.48 -5.86
CA SER A 69 -9.41 13.94 -4.63
C SER A 69 -8.04 14.54 -4.37
N GLN A 70 -7.49 14.33 -3.18
CA GLN A 70 -6.08 14.68 -2.93
C GLN A 70 -5.15 13.89 -3.87
N LEU A 71 -4.02 14.49 -4.27
CA LEU A 71 -3.07 13.86 -5.19
C LEU A 71 -2.55 12.51 -4.65
N TYR A 72 -2.20 12.46 -3.36
CA TYR A 72 -1.76 11.21 -2.76
C TYR A 72 -2.84 10.12 -2.75
N THR A 73 -4.11 10.46 -2.51
CA THR A 73 -5.24 9.52 -2.56
C THR A 73 -5.36 8.90 -3.95
N TRP A 74 -5.20 9.70 -4.99
CA TRP A 74 -5.22 9.24 -6.37
C TRP A 74 -4.03 8.32 -6.68
N ILE A 75 -2.81 8.67 -6.25
CA ILE A 75 -1.61 7.83 -6.40
C ILE A 75 -1.79 6.50 -5.65
N TYR A 76 -2.27 6.53 -4.40
CA TYR A 76 -2.52 5.33 -3.60
C TYR A 76 -3.59 4.43 -4.22
N ARG A 77 -4.60 4.99 -4.87
CA ARG A 77 -5.61 4.21 -5.62
C ARG A 77 -4.95 3.46 -6.78
N ILE A 78 -4.06 4.10 -7.52
CA ILE A 78 -3.30 3.44 -8.60
C ILE A 78 -2.45 2.30 -8.00
N ALA A 79 -1.66 2.59 -6.97
CA ALA A 79 -0.78 1.63 -6.33
C ALA A 79 -1.55 0.40 -5.79
N THR A 80 -2.64 0.64 -5.07
CA THR A 80 -3.49 -0.43 -4.51
C THR A 80 -4.08 -1.32 -5.61
N ASN A 81 -4.59 -0.73 -6.69
CA ASN A 81 -5.16 -1.48 -7.82
C ASN A 81 -4.10 -2.32 -8.54
N GLU A 82 -2.87 -1.79 -8.71
CA GLU A 82 -1.76 -2.57 -9.28
C GLU A 82 -1.40 -3.75 -8.40
N CYS A 83 -1.26 -3.55 -7.09
CA CYS A 83 -0.99 -4.64 -6.15
C CYS A 83 -2.08 -5.72 -6.18
N ILE A 84 -3.36 -5.33 -6.14
CA ILE A 84 -4.47 -6.29 -6.20
C ILE A 84 -4.44 -7.07 -7.52
N THR A 85 -4.18 -6.40 -8.63
CA THR A 85 -4.09 -7.04 -9.95
C THR A 85 -2.91 -7.99 -10.02
N PHE A 86 -1.75 -7.57 -9.53
CA PHE A 86 -0.54 -8.39 -9.45
C PHE A 86 -0.76 -9.65 -8.60
N LEU A 87 -1.28 -9.50 -7.39
CA LEU A 87 -1.56 -10.62 -6.49
C LEU A 87 -2.57 -11.62 -7.09
N LYS A 88 -3.59 -11.13 -7.78
CA LYS A 88 -4.54 -12.01 -8.51
C LYS A 88 -3.85 -12.81 -9.61
N LYS A 89 -2.99 -12.17 -10.43
CA LYS A 89 -2.23 -12.85 -11.49
C LYS A 89 -1.25 -13.87 -10.92
N LYS A 90 -0.54 -13.51 -9.84
CA LYS A 90 0.42 -14.40 -9.15
C LYS A 90 -0.26 -15.66 -8.64
N ARG A 91 -1.47 -15.54 -8.06
CA ARG A 91 -2.28 -16.68 -7.63
C ARG A 91 -2.71 -17.58 -8.79
N GLN A 92 -3.21 -16.98 -9.87
CA GLN A 92 -3.65 -17.75 -11.05
C GLN A 92 -2.49 -18.52 -11.71
N LYS A 93 -1.30 -17.91 -11.79
CA LYS A 93 -0.12 -18.52 -12.42
C LYS A 93 0.42 -19.71 -11.62
N ASN A 94 0.35 -19.64 -10.28
CA ASN A 94 0.98 -20.65 -9.42
C ASN A 94 0.03 -21.80 -9.05
N ASN A 95 -1.27 -21.75 -9.39
CA ASN A 95 -2.30 -22.71 -8.95
C ASN A 95 -2.28 -22.97 -7.42
N VAL A 96 -1.84 -21.98 -6.63
CA VAL A 96 -1.55 -22.14 -5.21
C VAL A 96 -2.82 -21.86 -4.40
N PRO A 97 -3.24 -22.76 -3.50
CA PRO A 97 -4.28 -22.48 -2.52
C PRO A 97 -3.92 -21.25 -1.67
N ILE A 98 -4.92 -20.57 -1.12
CA ILE A 98 -4.75 -19.34 -0.32
C ILE A 98 -3.79 -19.54 0.86
N ASP A 99 -3.82 -20.73 1.47
CA ASP A 99 -3.00 -21.09 2.62
C ASP A 99 -1.51 -21.17 2.29
N ASP A 100 -1.15 -21.74 1.13
CA ASP A 100 0.24 -21.88 0.69
C ASP A 100 0.87 -20.53 0.31
N LEU A 101 0.09 -19.57 -0.20
CA LEU A 101 0.60 -18.22 -0.47
C LEU A 101 0.95 -17.49 0.83
N THR A 102 0.15 -17.69 1.87
CA THR A 102 0.41 -17.13 3.21
C THR A 102 1.68 -17.70 3.81
N GLU A 103 1.96 -18.99 3.59
CA GLU A 103 3.16 -19.66 4.05
C GLU A 103 4.42 -19.18 3.28
N GLN A 104 4.35 -19.02 1.97
CA GLN A 104 5.44 -18.43 1.17
C GLN A 104 5.71 -16.97 1.58
N LEU A 105 4.67 -16.21 1.90
CA LEU A 105 4.79 -14.83 2.37
C LEU A 105 5.40 -14.77 3.78
N SER A 106 5.12 -15.75 4.66
CA SER A 106 5.75 -15.83 5.98
C SER A 106 7.22 -16.24 5.91
N GLN A 107 7.61 -17.09 4.96
CA GLN A 107 9.00 -17.45 4.71
C GLN A 107 9.82 -16.22 4.27
N ASN A 108 9.30 -15.40 3.37
CA ASN A 108 9.94 -14.15 2.94
C ASN A 108 10.16 -13.17 4.10
N LEU A 109 9.25 -13.11 5.08
CA LEU A 109 9.42 -12.29 6.27
C LEU A 109 10.56 -12.75 7.19
N ASN A 110 10.86 -14.05 7.18
CA ASN A 110 11.94 -14.61 8.00
C ASN A 110 13.32 -14.51 7.32
N GLU A 111 13.38 -14.52 5.99
CA GLU A 111 14.63 -14.45 5.23
C GLU A 111 15.16 -13.01 5.08
N GLU A 112 14.29 -12.02 5.05
CA GLU A 112 14.69 -10.62 4.98
C GLU A 112 14.90 -10.05 6.38
N ASN A 113 16.12 -9.68 6.73
CA ASN A 113 16.53 -8.92 7.95
C ASN A 113 15.83 -7.55 8.11
N TYR A 114 14.71 -7.37 7.47
CA TYR A 114 14.02 -6.10 7.35
C TYR A 114 13.28 -5.68 8.62
N PHE A 115 12.93 -6.65 9.45
CA PHE A 115 12.32 -6.47 10.77
C PHE A 115 13.28 -6.89 11.89
N SER A 116 14.59 -6.77 11.65
CA SER A 116 15.61 -7.10 12.63
C SER A 116 15.62 -6.10 13.76
N GLY A 117 14.98 -6.38 14.84
CA GLY A 117 15.20 -5.62 16.04
C GLY A 117 14.11 -5.70 17.10
N ASP A 118 12.86 -5.86 16.74
CA ASP A 118 11.80 -5.90 17.75
C ASP A 118 10.93 -7.16 17.59
N ALA A 119 10.99 -8.03 18.60
CA ALA A 119 10.16 -9.24 18.70
C ALA A 119 8.65 -8.90 18.56
N ILE A 120 8.25 -7.70 19.01
CA ILE A 120 6.87 -7.21 18.92
C ILE A 120 6.49 -6.94 17.47
N GLN A 121 7.39 -6.32 16.68
CA GLN A 121 7.13 -6.08 15.26
C GLN A 121 6.98 -7.39 14.47
N LYS A 122 7.82 -8.39 14.78
CA LYS A 122 7.69 -9.71 14.16
C LYS A 122 6.35 -10.36 14.49
N LYS A 123 5.95 -10.40 15.78
CA LYS A 123 4.65 -10.90 16.22
C LYS A 123 3.47 -10.17 15.53
N LEU A 124 3.57 -8.84 15.35
CA LEU A 124 2.57 -8.06 14.64
C LEU A 124 2.45 -8.48 13.16
N GLN A 125 3.57 -8.71 12.48
CA GLN A 125 3.55 -9.17 11.08
C GLN A 125 2.94 -10.57 10.96
N GLU A 126 3.28 -11.48 11.86
CA GLU A 126 2.67 -12.82 11.93
C GLU A 126 1.16 -12.71 12.14
N ALA A 127 0.70 -11.85 13.06
CA ALA A 127 -0.72 -11.59 13.27
C ALA A 127 -1.42 -11.05 12.01
N LEU A 128 -0.76 -10.12 11.28
CA LEU A 128 -1.29 -9.56 10.04
C LEU A 128 -1.46 -10.60 8.93
N LEU A 129 -0.61 -11.63 8.88
CA LEU A 129 -0.74 -12.72 7.91
C LEU A 129 -1.98 -13.58 8.14
N THR A 130 -2.46 -13.66 9.39
CA THR A 130 -3.68 -14.41 9.73
C THR A 130 -4.98 -13.69 9.36
N LEU A 131 -4.90 -12.40 8.98
CA LEU A 131 -6.06 -11.59 8.65
C LEU A 131 -6.59 -11.89 7.24
N PRO A 132 -7.91 -11.87 7.01
CA PRO A 132 -8.48 -11.78 5.68
C PRO A 132 -7.92 -10.56 4.93
N GLU A 133 -7.68 -10.68 3.63
CA GLU A 133 -7.03 -9.65 2.81
C GLU A 133 -7.64 -8.24 2.96
N LYS A 134 -8.98 -8.15 2.97
CA LYS A 134 -9.65 -6.87 3.19
C LYS A 134 -9.33 -6.25 4.54
N GLN A 135 -9.29 -7.06 5.60
CA GLN A 135 -8.99 -6.57 6.95
C GLN A 135 -7.53 -6.13 7.04
N LYS A 136 -6.60 -6.92 6.48
CA LYS A 136 -5.19 -6.58 6.41
C LYS A 136 -4.95 -5.28 5.64
N LEU A 137 -5.58 -5.12 4.46
CA LEU A 137 -5.45 -3.93 3.65
C LEU A 137 -5.93 -2.67 4.39
N VAL A 138 -7.13 -2.72 4.99
CA VAL A 138 -7.68 -1.60 5.75
C VAL A 138 -6.82 -1.28 6.98
N PHE A 139 -6.31 -2.30 7.67
CA PHE A 139 -5.39 -2.11 8.79
C PHE A 139 -4.11 -1.41 8.35
N ASN A 140 -3.46 -1.89 7.28
CA ASN A 140 -2.22 -1.29 6.76
C ASN A 140 -2.42 0.18 6.38
N MET A 141 -3.48 0.49 5.65
CA MET A 141 -3.79 1.86 5.25
C MET A 141 -4.05 2.78 6.44
N LYS A 142 -4.76 2.27 7.46
CA LYS A 142 -5.09 3.10 8.64
C LYS A 142 -3.92 3.24 9.60
N TYR A 143 -3.21 2.15 9.89
CA TYR A 143 -2.19 2.12 10.92
C TYR A 143 -0.81 2.58 10.43
N PHE A 144 -0.36 2.07 9.28
CA PHE A 144 0.96 2.37 8.76
C PHE A 144 1.00 3.59 7.81
N ASP A 145 -0.04 3.75 6.99
CA ASP A 145 -0.11 4.85 6.03
C ASP A 145 -0.81 6.09 6.61
N ASP A 146 -1.38 5.97 7.83
CA ASP A 146 -2.10 7.03 8.57
C ASP A 146 -3.23 7.69 7.78
N LEU A 147 -3.87 6.94 6.87
CA LEU A 147 -4.96 7.46 6.06
C LEU A 147 -6.24 7.63 6.90
N LYS A 148 -7.01 8.66 6.58
CA LYS A 148 -8.36 8.82 7.15
C LYS A 148 -9.31 7.80 6.52
N PHE A 149 -10.34 7.36 7.27
CA PHE A 149 -11.32 6.41 6.72
C PHE A 149 -12.03 6.91 5.45
N GLN A 150 -12.19 8.24 5.31
CA GLN A 150 -12.74 8.81 4.09
C GLN A 150 -11.78 8.60 2.91
N GLU A 151 -10.49 8.82 3.10
CA GLU A 151 -9.47 8.61 2.07
C GLU A 151 -9.39 7.13 1.67
N ILE A 152 -9.44 6.22 2.64
CA ILE A 152 -9.51 4.77 2.38
C ILE A 152 -10.79 4.41 1.62
N SER A 153 -11.92 5.06 1.96
CA SER A 153 -13.18 4.90 1.23
C SER A 153 -13.05 5.31 -0.23
N ASP A 154 -12.40 6.45 -0.48
CA ASP A 154 -12.16 6.96 -1.83
C ASP A 154 -11.20 6.05 -2.63
N ILE A 155 -10.22 5.44 -1.97
CA ILE A 155 -9.28 4.50 -2.60
C ILE A 155 -9.96 3.16 -2.94
N LEU A 156 -10.69 2.57 -1.97
CA LEU A 156 -11.22 1.22 -2.07
C LEU A 156 -12.64 1.13 -2.62
N GLY A 157 -13.36 2.24 -2.76
CA GLY A 157 -14.78 2.25 -3.13
C GLY A 157 -15.68 1.58 -2.10
N THR A 158 -15.29 1.58 -0.82
CA THR A 158 -16.00 0.90 0.27
C THR A 158 -16.48 1.94 1.29
N SER A 159 -17.70 1.80 1.81
CA SER A 159 -18.26 2.77 2.75
C SER A 159 -17.42 2.90 4.03
N VAL A 160 -17.34 4.12 4.58
CA VAL A 160 -16.61 4.41 5.83
C VAL A 160 -17.07 3.53 6.99
N GLY A 161 -18.38 3.22 7.08
CA GLY A 161 -18.92 2.34 8.11
C GLY A 161 -18.37 0.91 8.01
N ALA A 162 -18.32 0.36 6.78
CA ALA A 162 -17.75 -0.97 6.53
C ALA A 162 -16.23 -1.01 6.80
N LEU A 163 -15.50 0.07 6.48
CA LEU A 163 -14.07 0.17 6.76
C LEU A 163 -13.78 0.22 8.26
N LYS A 164 -14.55 0.99 9.03
CA LYS A 164 -14.43 1.03 10.50
C LYS A 164 -14.70 -0.34 11.12
N ALA A 165 -15.73 -1.05 10.66
CA ALA A 165 -16.02 -2.41 11.11
C ALA A 165 -14.88 -3.38 10.77
N SER A 166 -14.34 -3.33 9.53
CA SER A 166 -13.20 -4.16 9.10
C SER A 166 -11.94 -3.87 9.93
N TYR A 167 -11.65 -2.60 10.20
CA TYR A 167 -10.52 -2.19 11.03
C TYR A 167 -10.66 -2.70 12.47
N HIS A 168 -11.84 -2.52 13.07
CA HIS A 168 -12.11 -3.00 14.42
C HIS A 168 -11.96 -4.53 14.55
N LEU A 169 -12.44 -5.28 13.57
CA LEU A 169 -12.26 -6.73 13.53
C LEU A 169 -10.79 -7.13 13.37
N ALA A 170 -10.02 -6.39 12.56
CA ALA A 170 -8.60 -6.60 12.40
C ALA A 170 -7.86 -6.39 13.72
N VAL A 171 -8.11 -5.27 14.40
CA VAL A 171 -7.49 -4.95 15.70
C VAL A 171 -7.77 -6.04 16.73
N LYS A 172 -9.04 -6.49 16.87
CA LYS A 172 -9.39 -7.56 17.81
C LYS A 172 -8.64 -8.87 17.54
N LYS A 173 -8.49 -9.24 16.26
CA LYS A 173 -7.76 -10.47 15.90
C LYS A 173 -6.28 -10.35 16.19
N ILE A 174 -5.70 -9.20 15.91
CA ILE A 174 -4.28 -8.91 16.22
C ILE A 174 -4.05 -8.98 17.74
N GLU A 175 -4.88 -8.30 18.53
CA GLU A 175 -4.81 -8.33 19.99
C GLU A 175 -4.89 -9.76 20.51
N HIS A 176 -5.86 -10.55 20.02
CA HIS A 176 -6.01 -11.95 20.41
C HIS A 176 -4.76 -12.77 20.06
N HIS A 177 -4.19 -12.59 18.87
CA HIS A 177 -2.98 -13.31 18.44
C HIS A 177 -1.77 -12.94 19.32
N LEU A 178 -1.60 -11.66 19.63
CA LEU A 178 -0.49 -11.20 20.47
C LEU A 178 -0.58 -11.72 21.91
N LEU A 179 -1.79 -11.76 22.48
CA LEU A 179 -2.02 -12.23 23.86
C LEU A 179 -1.99 -13.76 23.99
N SER A 180 -2.25 -14.51 22.94
CA SER A 180 -2.26 -15.99 22.98
C SER A 180 -0.88 -16.62 22.77
N HIS A 181 0.14 -15.82 22.41
CA HIS A 181 1.51 -16.27 22.17
C HIS A 181 2.52 -15.69 23.16
N ASP A 182 2.04 -15.14 24.27
CA ASP A 182 2.83 -14.83 25.49
C ASP A 182 2.72 -15.99 26.47
#